data_a9ec2309b73d4eae1a3776ed9f9a3c2a
#
_entry.id   a9ec2309b73d4eae1a3776ed9f9a3c2a
#
_cell.length_a   1.000
_cell.length_b   1.000
_cell.length_c   1.000
_cell.angle_alpha   90.00
_cell.angle_beta   90.00
_cell.angle_gamma   90.00
#
_symmetry.space_group_name_H-M   'P 1'
#
loop_
_entity.id
_entity.type
_entity.pdbx_description
1 polymer ?
#
loop_
_entity_poly.entity_id
_entity_poly.type
_entity_poly.pdbx_seq_one_letter_code
_entity_poly.pdbx_strand_id
1 'polypeptide(L)'
;ENLVQIFENVKNSNHQGPVLIHVRTQKGKGYKPAEESGDKYHGVSKFNISTGEQSKSKSNTPSYTKVFADTLIKHAEQDTKIVGITGAMPSGTGINLFEKRFPDRAFDVGIAEQHAVTFAAGLATEGYKPYAAIYSTFLQRAYDQVVHDVALQSLPVRFAIDRAGLVGADGPTHAGSFDITYLSTCLLYTSDAADETER
;
A
#
# COMPACT_ATOMS: atom_id res chain seq x y z
N GLU A 1 -31.94 8.76 4.91
CA GLU A 1 -33.34 8.84 4.45
C GLU A 1 -33.48 9.51 3.07
N ASN A 2 -32.90 10.68 2.87
CA ASN A 2 -32.94 11.40 1.59
C ASN A 2 -32.40 10.62 0.39
N LEU A 3 -31.37 9.79 0.59
CA LEU A 3 -30.73 9.02 -0.48
C LEU A 3 -31.66 7.93 -1.03
N VAL A 4 -32.42 7.26 -0.15
CA VAL A 4 -33.36 6.23 -0.55
C VAL A 4 -34.47 6.85 -1.43
N GLN A 5 -35.00 8.01 -1.02
CA GLN A 5 -36.01 8.74 -1.79
C GLN A 5 -35.52 9.14 -3.18
N ILE A 6 -34.25 9.57 -3.28
CA ILE A 6 -33.63 9.91 -4.58
C ILE A 6 -33.52 8.66 -5.47
N PHE A 7 -33.10 7.53 -4.93
CA PHE A 7 -33.05 6.28 -5.69
C PHE A 7 -34.42 5.81 -6.17
N GLU A 8 -35.43 5.92 -5.31
CA GLU A 8 -36.80 5.59 -5.70
C GLU A 8 -37.31 6.52 -6.81
N ASN A 9 -37.04 7.82 -6.71
CA ASN A 9 -37.45 8.79 -7.74
C ASN A 9 -36.75 8.49 -9.08
N VAL A 10 -35.47 8.18 -9.06
CA VAL A 10 -34.70 7.79 -10.27
C VAL A 10 -35.25 6.49 -10.87
N LYS A 11 -35.50 5.47 -10.01
CA LYS A 11 -36.04 4.18 -10.44
C LYS A 11 -37.41 4.32 -11.11
N ASN A 12 -38.26 5.20 -10.60
CA ASN A 12 -39.62 5.42 -11.08
C ASN A 12 -39.73 6.50 -12.15
N SER A 13 -38.60 7.13 -12.52
CA SER A 13 -38.60 8.14 -13.59
C SER A 13 -38.77 7.51 -14.96
N ASN A 14 -39.40 8.24 -15.89
CA ASN A 14 -39.54 7.84 -17.30
C ASN A 14 -38.31 8.27 -18.13
N HIS A 15 -37.21 8.63 -17.47
CA HIS A 15 -35.97 9.05 -18.16
C HIS A 15 -35.40 7.92 -19.01
N GLN A 16 -35.17 8.21 -20.29
CA GLN A 16 -34.55 7.27 -21.24
C GLN A 16 -33.07 7.65 -21.40
N GLY A 17 -32.17 6.87 -20.85
CA GLY A 17 -30.74 7.08 -20.95
C GLY A 17 -30.00 6.93 -19.63
N PRO A 18 -28.69 7.11 -19.61
CA PRO A 18 -27.89 6.96 -18.39
C PRO A 18 -28.18 8.10 -17.41
N VAL A 19 -28.20 7.77 -16.11
CA VAL A 19 -28.36 8.72 -15.01
C VAL A 19 -27.12 8.70 -14.15
N LEU A 20 -26.46 9.85 -14.00
CA LEU A 20 -25.37 10.02 -13.06
C LEU A 20 -25.89 10.44 -11.69
N ILE A 21 -25.69 9.60 -10.67
CA ILE A 21 -26.02 9.91 -9.29
C ILE A 21 -24.75 10.23 -8.54
N HIS A 22 -24.52 11.50 -8.23
CA HIS A 22 -23.36 11.93 -7.45
C HIS A 22 -23.69 11.94 -5.95
N VAL A 23 -23.16 10.96 -5.21
CA VAL A 23 -23.36 10.82 -3.77
C VAL A 23 -22.12 11.31 -3.03
N ARG A 24 -22.27 12.30 -2.16
CA ARG A 24 -21.21 12.75 -1.26
C ARG A 24 -21.41 12.13 0.11
N THR A 25 -20.46 11.30 0.52
CA THR A 25 -20.44 10.66 1.84
C THR A 25 -19.27 11.15 2.67
N GLN A 26 -19.36 10.96 3.98
CA GLN A 26 -18.26 11.20 4.91
C GLN A 26 -17.98 9.90 5.67
N LYS A 27 -16.78 9.37 5.51
CA LYS A 27 -16.36 8.13 6.16
C LYS A 27 -16.45 8.26 7.69
N GLY A 28 -17.02 7.25 8.34
CA GLY A 28 -17.21 7.23 9.79
C GLY A 28 -18.40 8.04 10.30
N LYS A 29 -19.11 8.79 9.44
CA LYS A 29 -20.24 9.63 9.82
C LYS A 29 -21.35 8.85 10.52
N GLY A 30 -21.80 9.37 11.66
CA GLY A 30 -22.85 8.75 12.49
C GLY A 30 -22.32 7.91 13.65
N TYR A 31 -20.98 7.71 13.74
CA TYR A 31 -20.36 7.03 14.87
C TYR A 31 -19.17 7.86 15.38
N LYS A 32 -19.39 8.56 16.50
CA LYS A 32 -18.45 9.55 17.05
C LYS A 32 -17.00 9.02 17.18
N PRO A 33 -16.74 7.80 17.71
CA PRO A 33 -15.36 7.29 17.79
C PRO A 33 -14.69 7.15 16.42
N ALA A 34 -15.44 6.83 15.35
CA ALA A 34 -14.91 6.77 14.01
C ALA A 34 -14.69 8.18 13.40
N GLU A 35 -15.57 9.13 13.70
CA GLU A 35 -15.43 10.52 13.24
C GLU A 35 -14.17 11.20 13.84
N GLU A 36 -13.80 10.84 15.06
CA GLU A 36 -12.66 11.37 15.78
C GLU A 36 -11.34 10.62 15.47
N SER A 37 -11.42 9.37 14.97
CA SER A 37 -10.27 8.56 14.61
C SER A 37 -9.61 9.05 13.31
N GLY A 38 -8.28 9.03 13.26
CA GLY A 38 -7.51 9.41 12.06
C GLY A 38 -7.76 8.50 10.86
N ASP A 39 -7.94 7.19 11.11
CA ASP A 39 -8.23 6.18 10.08
C ASP A 39 -9.75 6.01 9.79
N LYS A 40 -10.59 6.76 10.52
CA LYS A 40 -12.06 6.70 10.40
C LYS A 40 -12.61 5.27 10.52
N TYR A 41 -11.96 4.43 11.33
CA TYR A 41 -12.27 3.01 11.50
C TYR A 41 -12.21 2.22 10.19
N HIS A 42 -11.26 2.55 9.34
CA HIS A 42 -10.98 1.75 8.15
C HIS A 42 -10.14 0.51 8.52
N GLY A 43 -10.73 -0.67 8.42
CA GLY A 43 -10.01 -1.91 8.73
C GLY A 43 -9.72 -2.08 10.23
N VAL A 44 -10.74 -1.94 11.08
CA VAL A 44 -10.60 -2.05 12.53
C VAL A 44 -10.64 -3.49 13.04
N SER A 45 -9.93 -3.75 14.14
CA SER A 45 -10.10 -4.96 14.95
C SER A 45 -11.44 -4.95 15.70
N LYS A 46 -11.75 -6.04 16.40
CA LYS A 46 -12.93 -6.07 17.28
C LYS A 46 -12.87 -4.91 18.27
N PHE A 47 -13.97 -4.20 18.44
CA PHE A 47 -14.06 -3.04 19.32
C PHE A 47 -15.35 -3.02 20.12
N ASN A 48 -15.35 -2.32 21.25
CA ASN A 48 -16.54 -2.05 22.05
C ASN A 48 -17.36 -0.94 21.37
N ILE A 49 -18.62 -1.23 21.01
CA ILE A 49 -19.48 -0.29 20.28
C ILE A 49 -19.76 0.98 21.10
N SER A 50 -19.88 0.85 22.44
CA SER A 50 -20.23 1.99 23.29
C SER A 50 -19.03 2.93 23.54
N THR A 51 -17.81 2.40 23.64
CA THR A 51 -16.62 3.19 23.97
C THR A 51 -15.74 3.47 22.76
N GLY A 52 -15.85 2.68 21.70
CA GLY A 52 -14.94 2.72 20.55
C GLY A 52 -13.58 2.05 20.81
N GLU A 53 -13.34 1.49 21.99
CA GLU A 53 -12.08 0.85 22.32
C GLU A 53 -11.84 -0.40 21.49
N GLN A 54 -10.70 -0.44 20.80
CA GLN A 54 -10.30 -1.57 19.96
C GLN A 54 -9.49 -2.60 20.75
N SER A 55 -9.84 -3.86 20.60
CA SER A 55 -9.10 -4.99 21.17
C SER A 55 -7.88 -5.28 20.29
N LYS A 56 -6.71 -4.76 20.66
CA LYS A 56 -5.46 -5.10 20.00
C LYS A 56 -4.78 -6.25 20.76
N SER A 57 -4.50 -7.34 20.06
CA SER A 57 -3.65 -8.40 20.63
C SER A 57 -2.23 -7.83 20.83
N LYS A 58 -1.72 -7.95 22.05
CA LYS A 58 -0.31 -7.62 22.33
C LYS A 58 0.54 -8.76 21.79
N SER A 59 1.32 -8.52 20.75
CA SER A 59 2.39 -9.42 20.35
C SER A 59 3.67 -9.04 21.09
N ASN A 60 4.39 -10.03 21.60
CA ASN A 60 5.70 -9.85 22.23
C ASN A 60 6.84 -9.74 21.20
N THR A 61 6.53 -9.96 19.93
CA THR A 61 7.49 -9.88 18.82
C THR A 61 7.13 -8.73 17.90
N PRO A 62 8.11 -8.00 17.34
CA PRO A 62 7.84 -6.98 16.33
C PRO A 62 7.29 -7.62 15.07
N SER A 63 6.41 -6.91 14.35
CA SER A 63 5.97 -7.31 13.01
C SER A 63 7.11 -7.13 11.99
N TYR A 64 7.07 -7.90 10.90
CA TYR A 64 8.00 -7.70 9.77
C TYR A 64 7.96 -6.26 9.24
N THR A 65 6.77 -5.68 9.11
CA THR A 65 6.57 -4.27 8.72
C THR A 65 7.34 -3.31 9.63
N LYS A 66 7.30 -3.55 10.96
CA LYS A 66 8.05 -2.71 11.90
C LYS A 66 9.55 -2.90 11.77
N VAL A 67 10.03 -4.13 11.62
CA VAL A 67 11.46 -4.43 11.43
C VAL A 67 11.97 -3.77 10.15
N PHE A 68 11.20 -3.86 9.07
CA PHE A 68 11.53 -3.19 7.81
C PHE A 68 11.63 -1.67 8.00
N ALA A 69 10.60 -1.05 8.57
CA ALA A 69 10.59 0.41 8.77
C ALA A 69 11.74 0.90 9.65
N ASP A 70 12.00 0.24 10.79
CA ASP A 70 13.10 0.60 11.70
C ASP A 70 14.46 0.46 11.00
N THR A 71 14.64 -0.59 10.19
CA THR A 71 15.87 -0.84 9.44
C THR A 71 16.06 0.20 8.34
N LEU A 72 15.00 0.51 7.60
CA LEU A 72 15.05 1.54 6.55
C LEU A 72 15.41 2.90 7.13
N ILE A 73 14.81 3.28 8.28
CA ILE A 73 15.12 4.52 8.98
C ILE A 73 16.61 4.55 9.37
N LYS A 74 17.12 3.48 9.99
CA LYS A 74 18.53 3.38 10.40
C LYS A 74 19.50 3.58 9.24
N HIS A 75 19.24 2.99 8.08
CA HIS A 75 20.05 3.17 6.90
C HIS A 75 19.90 4.56 6.29
N ALA A 76 18.69 5.13 6.29
CA ALA A 76 18.43 6.45 5.76
C ALA A 76 19.01 7.59 6.60
N GLU A 77 19.37 7.34 7.88
CA GLU A 77 20.14 8.27 8.71
C GLU A 77 21.58 8.43 8.20
N GLN A 78 22.12 7.39 7.59
CA GLN A 78 23.47 7.36 7.06
C GLN A 78 23.55 7.67 5.55
N ASP A 79 22.45 7.52 4.83
CA ASP A 79 22.38 7.70 3.39
C ASP A 79 21.15 8.53 2.99
N THR A 80 21.39 9.77 2.59
CA THR A 80 20.35 10.72 2.19
C THR A 80 19.67 10.37 0.87
N LYS A 81 20.24 9.45 0.10
CA LYS A 81 19.66 8.97 -1.17
C LYS A 81 18.55 7.95 -1.00
N ILE A 82 18.36 7.39 0.19
CA ILE A 82 17.28 6.45 0.48
C ILE A 82 15.95 7.19 0.55
N VAL A 83 14.98 6.73 -0.23
CA VAL A 83 13.61 7.22 -0.26
C VAL A 83 12.60 6.08 -0.14
N GLY A 84 11.48 6.32 0.51
CA GLY A 84 10.39 5.37 0.69
C GLY A 84 9.18 5.76 -0.15
N ILE A 85 8.58 4.80 -0.85
CA ILE A 85 7.41 5.00 -1.71
C ILE A 85 6.35 3.97 -1.32
N THR A 86 5.09 4.37 -1.28
CA THR A 86 3.96 3.44 -1.06
C THR A 86 2.77 3.85 -1.90
N GLY A 87 1.81 2.93 -2.09
CA GLY A 87 0.56 3.17 -2.82
C GLY A 87 -0.64 3.11 -1.88
N ALA A 88 -0.99 4.23 -1.22
CA ALA A 88 -2.10 4.37 -0.28
C ALA A 88 -2.07 3.41 0.93
N MET A 89 -0.89 2.83 1.26
CA MET A 89 -0.72 1.86 2.35
C MET A 89 0.38 2.26 3.34
N PRO A 90 0.48 3.53 3.77
CA PRO A 90 1.63 3.99 4.56
C PRO A 90 1.76 3.26 5.90
N SER A 91 0.67 3.02 6.62
CA SER A 91 0.68 2.29 7.90
C SER A 91 0.92 0.80 7.73
N GLY A 92 0.37 0.22 6.66
CA GLY A 92 0.48 -1.22 6.38
C GLY A 92 1.87 -1.65 5.92
N THR A 93 2.60 -0.77 5.26
CA THR A 93 3.97 -1.00 4.78
C THR A 93 5.05 -0.44 5.72
N GLY A 94 4.64 0.34 6.75
CA GLY A 94 5.58 1.00 7.67
C GLY A 94 6.17 2.31 7.15
N ILE A 95 5.83 2.75 5.95
CA ILE A 95 6.31 4.03 5.37
C ILE A 95 5.84 5.23 6.21
N ASN A 96 4.71 5.14 6.91
CA ASN A 96 4.30 6.18 7.86
C ASN A 96 5.30 6.41 9.02
N LEU A 97 6.08 5.40 9.40
CA LEU A 97 7.14 5.55 10.41
C LEU A 97 8.37 6.23 9.78
N PHE A 98 8.69 5.87 8.56
CA PHE A 98 9.76 6.50 7.79
C PHE A 98 9.43 7.99 7.51
N GLU A 99 8.20 8.29 7.10
CA GLU A 99 7.71 9.65 6.84
C GLU A 99 7.83 10.58 8.06
N LYS A 100 7.51 10.07 9.25
CA LYS A 100 7.66 10.84 10.51
C LYS A 100 9.10 11.30 10.74
N ARG A 101 10.08 10.53 10.29
CA ARG A 101 11.51 10.84 10.45
C ARG A 101 12.06 11.63 9.26
N PHE A 102 11.57 11.35 8.06
CA PHE A 102 12.06 11.90 6.79
C PHE A 102 10.89 12.29 5.87
N PRO A 103 10.12 13.35 6.20
CA PRO A 103 8.92 13.72 5.44
C PRO A 103 9.21 14.05 3.98
N ASP A 104 10.37 14.64 3.68
CA ASP A 104 10.75 15.01 2.31
C ASP A 104 11.28 13.83 1.46
N ARG A 105 11.35 12.64 2.05
CA ARG A 105 11.86 11.42 1.40
C ARG A 105 10.86 10.27 1.44
N ALA A 106 9.62 10.54 1.85
CA ALA A 106 8.52 9.59 1.85
C ALA A 106 7.44 10.05 0.88
N PHE A 107 6.98 9.15 0.04
CA PHE A 107 6.01 9.45 -1.01
C PHE A 107 4.87 8.44 -0.98
N ASP A 108 3.66 8.92 -0.80
CA ASP A 108 2.44 8.15 -1.01
C ASP A 108 1.81 8.59 -2.33
N VAL A 109 1.79 7.71 -3.31
CA VAL A 109 1.28 7.98 -4.65
C VAL A 109 -0.23 7.73 -4.79
N GLY A 110 -0.90 7.43 -3.68
CA GLY A 110 -2.30 7.00 -3.71
C GLY A 110 -2.45 5.58 -4.28
N ILE A 111 -3.67 5.22 -4.71
CA ILE A 111 -3.93 3.90 -5.31
C ILE A 111 -3.46 3.92 -6.78
N ALA A 112 -2.14 3.96 -6.97
CA ALA A 112 -1.50 4.08 -8.28
C ALA A 112 -0.15 3.32 -8.30
N GLU A 113 -0.18 2.01 -8.16
CA GLU A 113 0.99 1.15 -8.06
C GLU A 113 1.89 1.24 -9.30
N GLN A 114 1.30 1.40 -10.49
CA GLN A 114 2.04 1.61 -11.73
C GLN A 114 2.89 2.89 -11.64
N HIS A 115 2.27 3.97 -11.14
CA HIS A 115 2.99 5.23 -10.92
C HIS A 115 4.10 5.09 -9.87
N ALA A 116 3.85 4.34 -8.79
CA ALA A 116 4.86 4.07 -7.77
C ALA A 116 6.12 3.45 -8.37
N VAL A 117 5.97 2.47 -9.24
CA VAL A 117 7.11 1.77 -9.87
C VAL A 117 7.82 2.66 -10.88
N THR A 118 7.11 3.34 -11.77
CA THR A 118 7.72 4.27 -12.74
C THR A 118 8.42 5.45 -12.03
N PHE A 119 7.82 5.98 -10.97
CA PHE A 119 8.42 7.03 -10.15
C PHE A 119 9.70 6.54 -9.45
N ALA A 120 9.68 5.33 -8.89
CA ALA A 120 10.87 4.70 -8.32
C ALA A 120 11.97 4.53 -9.36
N ALA A 121 11.63 4.08 -10.58
CA ALA A 121 12.56 3.98 -11.70
C ALA A 121 13.20 5.33 -12.02
N GLY A 122 12.41 6.39 -12.15
CA GLY A 122 12.90 7.75 -12.40
C GLY A 122 13.84 8.25 -11.29
N LEU A 123 13.53 7.99 -10.02
CA LEU A 123 14.43 8.33 -8.91
C LEU A 123 15.76 7.54 -8.97
N ALA A 124 15.69 6.28 -9.38
CA ALA A 124 16.89 5.44 -9.51
C ALA A 124 17.83 5.94 -10.62
N THR A 125 17.33 6.51 -11.71
CA THR A 125 18.15 7.11 -12.77
C THR A 125 18.97 8.31 -12.26
N GLU A 126 18.47 9.02 -11.25
CA GLU A 126 19.14 10.15 -10.61
C GLU A 126 20.02 9.72 -9.41
N GLY A 127 20.27 8.43 -9.27
CA GLY A 127 21.14 7.86 -8.23
C GLY A 127 20.52 7.85 -6.84
N TYR A 128 19.20 8.00 -6.72
CA TYR A 128 18.49 7.70 -5.48
C TYR A 128 18.39 6.20 -5.26
N LYS A 129 18.08 5.82 -4.04
CA LYS A 129 17.89 4.43 -3.62
C LYS A 129 16.42 4.23 -3.19
N PRO A 130 15.51 4.10 -4.16
CA PRO A 130 14.09 3.98 -3.86
C PRO A 130 13.74 2.60 -3.29
N TYR A 131 12.92 2.60 -2.25
CA TYR A 131 12.25 1.43 -1.69
C TYR A 131 10.75 1.57 -1.96
N ALA A 132 10.25 0.82 -2.92
CA ALA A 132 8.82 0.74 -3.23
C ALA A 132 8.16 -0.32 -2.33
N ALA A 133 7.52 0.14 -1.26
CA ALA A 133 6.84 -0.71 -0.28
C ALA A 133 5.37 -0.86 -0.67
N ILE A 134 5.02 -2.01 -1.23
CA ILE A 134 3.72 -2.29 -1.84
C ILE A 134 3.26 -3.68 -1.40
N TYR A 135 1.94 -3.87 -1.20
CA TYR A 135 1.40 -5.20 -0.93
C TYR A 135 1.52 -6.11 -2.15
N SER A 136 1.86 -7.37 -1.90
CA SER A 136 2.03 -8.40 -2.93
C SER A 136 0.89 -8.42 -3.95
N THR A 137 -0.35 -8.51 -3.48
CA THR A 137 -1.53 -8.56 -4.36
C THR A 137 -1.68 -7.28 -5.22
N PHE A 138 -1.25 -6.12 -4.73
CA PHE A 138 -1.39 -4.85 -5.45
C PHE A 138 -0.24 -4.58 -6.42
N LEU A 139 0.95 -5.13 -6.15
CA LEU A 139 2.08 -5.01 -7.05
C LEU A 139 1.82 -5.68 -8.43
N GLN A 140 0.89 -6.62 -8.50
CA GLN A 140 0.46 -7.21 -9.78
C GLN A 140 0.02 -6.16 -10.82
N ARG A 141 -0.57 -5.04 -10.37
CA ARG A 141 -0.97 -3.95 -11.27
C ARG A 141 0.19 -3.26 -11.94
N ALA A 142 1.38 -3.33 -11.37
CA ALA A 142 2.59 -2.68 -11.85
C ALA A 142 3.58 -3.64 -12.51
N TYR A 143 3.15 -4.85 -12.86
CA TYR A 143 4.02 -5.85 -13.47
C TYR A 143 4.69 -5.33 -14.75
N ASP A 144 3.95 -4.69 -15.62
CA ASP A 144 4.49 -4.10 -16.85
C ASP A 144 5.57 -3.05 -16.54
N GLN A 145 5.36 -2.18 -15.55
CA GLN A 145 6.34 -1.17 -15.14
C GLN A 145 7.57 -1.81 -14.50
N VAL A 146 7.42 -2.91 -13.75
CA VAL A 146 8.57 -3.67 -13.23
C VAL A 146 9.43 -4.18 -14.37
N VAL A 147 8.82 -4.76 -15.40
CA VAL A 147 9.53 -5.27 -16.57
C VAL A 147 10.14 -4.13 -17.38
N HIS A 148 9.31 -3.19 -17.81
CA HIS A 148 9.66 -2.19 -18.82
C HIS A 148 10.47 -1.02 -18.25
N ASP A 149 10.04 -0.48 -17.09
CA ASP A 149 10.64 0.73 -16.55
C ASP A 149 11.84 0.42 -15.64
N VAL A 150 11.89 -0.76 -15.01
CA VAL A 150 12.94 -1.13 -14.07
C VAL A 150 13.90 -2.15 -14.65
N ALA A 151 13.40 -3.35 -14.99
CA ALA A 151 14.26 -4.48 -15.30
C ALA A 151 14.99 -4.33 -16.64
N LEU A 152 14.31 -3.93 -17.72
CA LEU A 152 14.94 -3.70 -19.03
C LEU A 152 16.00 -2.61 -18.99
N GLN A 153 15.87 -1.65 -18.07
CA GLN A 153 16.84 -0.58 -17.88
C GLN A 153 17.90 -0.90 -16.81
N SER A 154 17.82 -2.07 -16.17
CA SER A 154 18.72 -2.51 -15.10
C SER A 154 18.80 -1.50 -13.95
N LEU A 155 17.68 -0.87 -13.58
CA LEU A 155 17.62 0.16 -12.53
C LEU A 155 17.55 -0.46 -11.13
N PRO A 156 18.30 0.05 -10.15
CA PRO A 156 18.39 -0.52 -8.80
C PRO A 156 17.19 -0.10 -7.92
N VAL A 157 15.98 -0.39 -8.35
CA VAL A 157 14.77 -0.22 -7.55
C VAL A 157 14.64 -1.40 -6.57
N ARG A 158 14.29 -1.11 -5.33
CA ARG A 158 14.08 -2.12 -4.28
C ARG A 158 12.61 -2.23 -3.98
N PHE A 159 12.06 -3.42 -4.15
CA PHE A 159 10.66 -3.72 -3.83
C PHE A 159 10.59 -4.37 -2.44
N ALA A 160 9.92 -3.69 -1.50
CA ALA A 160 9.57 -4.26 -0.21
C ALA A 160 8.12 -4.76 -0.29
N ILE A 161 7.97 -6.05 -0.56
CA ILE A 161 6.67 -6.68 -0.82
C ILE A 161 6.06 -7.12 0.51
N ASP A 162 5.09 -6.35 1.01
CA ASP A 162 4.35 -6.70 2.22
C ASP A 162 3.15 -7.61 1.88
N ARG A 163 2.63 -8.36 2.86
CA ARG A 163 1.54 -9.33 2.67
C ARG A 163 1.82 -10.38 1.59
N ALA A 164 3.08 -10.81 1.44
CA ALA A 164 3.40 -11.96 0.59
C ALA A 164 2.88 -13.28 1.21
N GLY A 165 2.35 -14.17 0.38
CA GLY A 165 1.75 -15.43 0.80
C GLY A 165 0.30 -15.29 1.28
N LEU A 166 -0.16 -16.26 2.08
CA LEU A 166 -1.53 -16.32 2.59
C LEU A 166 -1.66 -15.52 3.88
N VAL A 167 -2.26 -14.36 3.81
CA VAL A 167 -2.49 -13.44 4.94
C VAL A 167 -3.95 -13.50 5.38
N GLY A 168 -4.30 -14.47 6.20
CA GLY A 168 -5.67 -14.80 6.55
C GLY A 168 -6.51 -13.65 7.10
N ALA A 169 -5.92 -12.73 7.88
CA ALA A 169 -6.64 -11.63 8.51
C ALA A 169 -7.19 -10.60 7.50
N ASP A 170 -6.47 -10.37 6.41
CA ASP A 170 -6.86 -9.40 5.38
C ASP A 170 -7.79 -10.00 4.31
N GLY A 171 -8.02 -11.31 4.36
CA GLY A 171 -8.94 -12.04 3.47
C GLY A 171 -8.40 -12.32 2.07
N PRO A 172 -9.24 -12.90 1.19
CA PRO A 172 -8.80 -13.42 -0.12
C PRO A 172 -8.32 -12.33 -1.09
N THR A 173 -8.77 -11.09 -0.92
CA THR A 173 -8.35 -9.96 -1.77
C THR A 173 -6.92 -9.50 -1.54
N HIS A 174 -6.30 -9.95 -0.43
CA HIS A 174 -4.94 -9.60 -0.02
C HIS A 174 -3.99 -10.80 -0.04
N ALA A 175 -4.42 -11.93 -0.60
CA ALA A 175 -3.57 -13.11 -0.73
C ALA A 175 -2.45 -12.85 -1.75
N GLY A 176 -1.21 -12.84 -1.29
CA GLY A 176 -0.01 -12.58 -2.08
C GLY A 176 0.62 -13.87 -2.63
N SER A 177 -0.08 -14.55 -3.54
CA SER A 177 0.32 -15.88 -4.01
C SER A 177 1.08 -15.86 -5.34
N PHE A 178 1.20 -14.73 -6.04
CA PHE A 178 1.64 -14.69 -7.43
C PHE A 178 2.93 -13.92 -7.68
N ASP A 179 3.41 -13.15 -6.71
CA ASP A 179 4.60 -12.30 -6.85
C ASP A 179 5.86 -13.08 -7.26
N ILE A 180 6.15 -14.21 -6.64
CA ILE A 180 7.28 -15.07 -7.05
C ILE A 180 7.12 -15.49 -8.51
N THR A 181 5.92 -15.91 -8.91
CA THR A 181 5.66 -16.42 -10.27
C THR A 181 5.91 -15.33 -11.33
N TYR A 182 5.33 -14.14 -11.18
CA TYR A 182 5.47 -13.12 -12.22
C TYR A 182 6.80 -12.36 -12.15
N LEU A 183 7.39 -12.17 -10.98
CA LEU A 183 8.70 -11.52 -10.87
C LEU A 183 9.84 -12.42 -11.34
N SER A 184 9.76 -13.74 -11.11
CA SER A 184 10.77 -14.69 -11.58
C SER A 184 10.82 -14.84 -13.11
N THR A 185 9.79 -14.43 -13.84
CA THR A 185 9.82 -14.38 -15.31
C THR A 185 10.72 -13.27 -15.84
N CYS A 186 11.11 -12.32 -15.01
CA CYS A 186 12.01 -11.24 -15.40
C CYS A 186 13.47 -11.65 -15.19
N LEU A 187 14.16 -12.03 -16.27
CA LEU A 187 15.53 -12.55 -16.25
C LEU A 187 16.58 -11.59 -15.67
N LEU A 188 16.28 -10.31 -15.58
CA LEU A 188 17.19 -9.28 -15.06
C LEU A 188 16.93 -8.95 -13.58
N TYR A 189 15.91 -9.57 -12.99
CA TYR A 189 15.54 -9.32 -11.61
C TYR A 189 15.94 -10.51 -10.72
N THR A 190 16.74 -10.25 -9.71
CA THR A 190 17.13 -11.26 -8.70
C THR A 190 16.31 -11.07 -7.44
N SER A 191 15.76 -12.17 -6.91
CA SER A 191 14.76 -12.11 -5.84
C SER A 191 15.33 -12.02 -4.44
N ASP A 192 16.60 -12.38 -4.19
CA ASP A 192 17.21 -12.27 -2.85
C ASP A 192 18.73 -12.44 -2.90
N ALA A 193 19.37 -11.88 -1.90
CA ALA A 193 20.80 -12.04 -1.62
C ALA A 193 21.21 -13.49 -1.31
N ALA A 194 20.29 -14.36 -0.97
CA ALA A 194 20.55 -15.77 -0.73
C ALA A 194 21.03 -16.53 -1.99
N ASP A 195 20.62 -16.09 -3.18
CA ASP A 195 21.03 -16.66 -4.45
C ASP A 195 22.42 -16.21 -4.90
N GLU A 196 23.01 -15.20 -4.27
CA GLU A 196 24.34 -14.69 -4.61
C GLU A 196 25.48 -15.53 -4.03
N THR A 197 25.18 -16.45 -3.12
CA THR A 197 26.21 -17.29 -2.47
C THR A 197 26.65 -18.51 -3.31
N GLU A 198 25.99 -18.78 -4.44
CA GLU A 198 26.30 -19.90 -5.32
C GLU A 198 26.91 -19.51 -6.69
N ARG A 199 27.41 -18.28 -6.81
CA ARG A 199 28.11 -17.84 -8.04
C ARG A 199 29.59 -17.62 -7.83
#